data_3688fe21258c146f69a93837f34a2ba4
#
_entry.id   3688fe21258c146f69a93837f34a2ba4
#
_cell.length_a   1.000
_cell.length_b   1.000
_cell.length_c   1.000
_cell.angle_alpha   90.00
_cell.angle_beta   90.00
_cell.angle_gamma   90.00
#
_symmetry.space_group_name_H-M   'P 1'
#
loop_
_entity.id
_entity.type
_entity.pdbx_description
1 polymer ?
#
loop_
_entity_poly.entity_id
_entity_poly.type
_entity_poly.pdbx_seq_one_letter_code
_entity_poly.pdbx_strand_id
1 'polypeptide(L)'
;MSLHATFIEHTFVSILALYVTLECAVTILQTRAAEKSCRRVPEGFEKKLTLAGIRKAADYTGELAQANLLLTVVGAGFALFMTFGNGLNVFTAVIETIMGPGIPADWVLISLIVLLMLLIELPFGWWARYRVKERYGYMREPRMRWLSRALSEALWGWLVFMPVSAALLTLFEYAGGDWWKLAWGVWLVYLLWRWKLSSVYGVFWKRRSRPYANAETREAVRESLHRQGITMTEMVVMTRPASWDHSNIVLSGWGLRRRVIVFAHVAHLLRKDEIVALAAHEAAHVRHFHGVLRLLINVAVSYIFCWLAGWGATHVQFFEGFNYSPMLTLDMPGTHAGSVCAVALVVFPMLLYPLSPLLNLAARLMQYDADLHAARIAGLDPMISALVKLHKDTTTSLSPSLVYSLFHYKRPHPGMRVANLQRLKRLSAPGGRLEHLFPKPAEPRAPEAD
;
A
#
# COMPACT_ATOMS: atom_id res chain seq x y z
N MET A 1 -1.30 18.09 36.09
CA MET A 1 -0.79 17.82 34.72
C MET A 1 0.38 18.74 34.46
N SER A 2 1.51 18.21 33.99
CA SER A 2 2.67 19.02 33.64
C SER A 2 2.39 19.80 32.34
N LEU A 3 3.07 20.93 32.10
CA LEU A 3 2.93 21.74 30.88
C LEU A 3 3.18 20.87 29.61
N HIS A 4 4.09 19.90 29.69
CA HIS A 4 4.43 18.98 28.64
C HIS A 4 3.30 17.96 28.37
N ALA A 5 2.64 17.44 29.38
CA ALA A 5 1.50 16.55 29.21
C ALA A 5 0.33 17.26 28.53
N THR A 6 0.03 18.49 28.92
CA THR A 6 -0.99 19.35 28.30
C THR A 6 -0.66 19.61 26.80
N PHE A 7 0.61 19.83 26.47
CA PHE A 7 1.04 20.00 25.08
C PHE A 7 0.81 18.73 24.25
N ILE A 8 1.15 17.54 24.77
CA ILE A 8 0.95 16.25 24.09
C ILE A 8 -0.54 15.99 23.86
N GLU A 9 -1.37 16.22 24.90
CA GLU A 9 -2.83 16.11 24.82
C GLU A 9 -3.41 16.98 23.70
N HIS A 10 -3.13 18.29 23.72
CA HIS A 10 -3.63 19.23 22.72
C HIS A 10 -3.14 18.88 21.31
N THR A 11 -1.88 18.45 21.20
CA THR A 11 -1.31 18.02 19.91
C THR A 11 -2.04 16.78 19.39
N PHE A 12 -2.28 15.79 20.22
CA PHE A 12 -3.00 14.58 19.81
C PHE A 12 -4.45 14.89 19.41
N VAL A 13 -5.19 15.63 20.23
CA VAL A 13 -6.58 16.02 19.92
C VAL A 13 -6.64 16.83 18.61
N SER A 14 -5.68 17.74 18.41
CA SER A 14 -5.60 18.53 17.16
C SER A 14 -5.33 17.65 15.94
N ILE A 15 -4.41 16.69 16.05
CA ILE A 15 -4.11 15.75 14.96
C ILE A 15 -5.31 14.83 14.71
N LEU A 16 -6.00 14.37 15.74
CA LEU A 16 -7.19 13.54 15.59
C LEU A 16 -8.34 14.31 14.90
N ALA A 17 -8.57 15.55 15.30
CA ALA A 17 -9.54 16.43 14.64
C ALA A 17 -9.15 16.69 13.18
N LEU A 18 -7.87 16.94 12.93
CA LEU A 18 -7.33 17.10 11.58
C LEU A 18 -7.53 15.82 10.76
N TYR A 19 -7.25 14.63 11.31
CA TYR A 19 -7.46 13.34 10.66
C TYR A 19 -8.91 13.16 10.20
N VAL A 20 -9.88 13.34 11.10
CA VAL A 20 -11.31 13.20 10.77
C VAL A 20 -11.75 14.24 9.74
N THR A 21 -11.32 15.50 9.90
CA THR A 21 -11.65 16.60 8.98
C THR A 21 -11.07 16.36 7.59
N LEU A 22 -9.82 15.93 7.50
CA LEU A 22 -9.18 15.59 6.23
C LEU A 22 -9.91 14.43 5.54
N GLU A 23 -10.25 13.38 6.26
CA GLU A 23 -10.96 12.23 5.68
C GLU A 23 -12.36 12.62 5.20
N CYS A 24 -13.09 13.44 5.94
CA CYS A 24 -14.36 14.02 5.48
C CYS A 24 -14.17 14.82 4.19
N ALA A 25 -13.22 15.75 4.18
CA ALA A 25 -12.95 16.59 3.01
C ALA A 25 -12.54 15.76 1.78
N VAL A 26 -11.65 14.80 1.97
CA VAL A 26 -11.14 13.91 0.92
C VAL A 26 -12.26 13.02 0.36
N THR A 27 -13.14 12.50 1.21
CA THR A 27 -14.32 11.72 0.81
C THR A 27 -15.34 12.57 0.02
N ILE A 28 -15.60 13.81 0.45
CA ILE A 28 -16.47 14.76 -0.30
C ILE A 28 -15.88 15.08 -1.67
N LEU A 29 -14.57 15.32 -1.75
CA LEU A 29 -13.89 15.56 -3.02
C LEU A 29 -13.94 14.34 -3.94
N GLN A 30 -13.88 13.14 -3.39
CA GLN A 30 -14.00 11.89 -4.16
C GLN A 30 -15.41 11.70 -4.72
N THR A 31 -16.46 11.93 -3.93
CA THR A 31 -17.84 11.82 -4.41
C THR A 31 -18.14 12.83 -5.50
N ARG A 32 -17.71 14.08 -5.34
CA ARG A 32 -17.84 15.12 -6.39
C ARG A 32 -17.05 14.77 -7.66
N ALA A 33 -15.86 14.21 -7.53
CA ALA A 33 -15.06 13.77 -8.68
C ALA A 33 -15.73 12.59 -9.41
N ALA A 34 -16.30 11.66 -8.66
CA ALA A 34 -17.06 10.53 -9.20
C ALA A 34 -18.28 11.01 -10.01
N GLU A 35 -19.11 11.90 -9.46
CA GLU A 35 -20.25 12.51 -10.13
C GLU A 35 -19.84 13.26 -11.43
N LYS A 36 -18.73 14.00 -11.38
CA LYS A 36 -18.20 14.69 -12.57
C LYS A 36 -17.71 13.71 -13.64
N SER A 37 -17.09 12.61 -13.24
CA SER A 37 -16.57 11.60 -14.16
C SER A 37 -17.67 10.81 -14.88
N CYS A 38 -18.89 10.76 -14.32
CA CYS A 38 -20.05 10.12 -14.94
C CYS A 38 -20.57 10.79 -16.22
N ARG A 39 -20.08 12.00 -16.53
CA ARG A 39 -20.57 12.79 -17.67
C ARG A 39 -19.85 12.48 -18.98
N ARG A 40 -18.62 11.98 -18.93
CA ARG A 40 -17.78 11.74 -20.11
C ARG A 40 -16.81 10.56 -19.89
N VAL A 41 -16.65 9.75 -20.94
CA VAL A 41 -15.63 8.69 -20.95
C VAL A 41 -14.26 9.37 -21.04
N PRO A 42 -13.28 9.00 -20.19
CA PRO A 42 -11.92 9.53 -20.30
C PRO A 42 -11.27 9.18 -21.63
N GLU A 43 -10.49 10.13 -22.16
CA GLU A 43 -9.75 9.97 -23.42
C GLU A 43 -8.89 8.69 -23.42
N GLY A 44 -8.97 7.92 -24.49
CA GLY A 44 -8.28 6.64 -24.66
C GLY A 44 -9.04 5.42 -24.17
N PHE A 45 -10.18 5.60 -23.47
CA PHE A 45 -11.02 4.51 -23.00
C PHE A 45 -12.36 4.40 -23.75
N GLU A 46 -12.62 5.29 -24.74
CA GLU A 46 -13.91 5.39 -25.44
C GLU A 46 -14.30 4.09 -26.14
N LYS A 47 -13.33 3.35 -26.72
CA LYS A 47 -13.58 2.09 -27.42
C LYS A 47 -13.81 0.90 -26.49
N LYS A 48 -13.61 1.06 -25.17
CA LYS A 48 -13.57 -0.08 -24.23
C LYS A 48 -14.53 0.03 -23.09
N LEU A 49 -14.97 1.24 -22.72
CA LEU A 49 -15.85 1.47 -21.59
C LEU A 49 -17.12 2.17 -22.04
N THR A 50 -18.23 1.71 -21.50
CA THR A 50 -19.51 2.37 -21.67
C THR A 50 -19.73 3.41 -20.58
N LEU A 51 -20.52 4.43 -20.87
CA LEU A 51 -20.87 5.45 -19.88
C LEU A 51 -21.59 4.81 -18.67
N ALA A 52 -22.42 3.78 -18.89
CA ALA A 52 -23.06 3.02 -17.83
C ALA A 52 -22.06 2.32 -16.91
N GLY A 53 -20.99 1.72 -17.49
CA GLY A 53 -19.92 1.09 -16.73
C GLY A 53 -19.16 2.10 -15.87
N ILE A 54 -18.90 3.31 -16.40
CA ILE A 54 -18.23 4.40 -15.65
C ILE A 54 -19.10 4.88 -14.49
N ARG A 55 -20.41 5.08 -14.72
CA ARG A 55 -21.36 5.45 -13.65
C ARG A 55 -21.36 4.39 -12.55
N LYS A 56 -21.49 3.12 -12.91
CA LYS A 56 -21.45 2.00 -11.96
C LYS A 56 -20.16 1.98 -11.12
N ALA A 57 -19.01 2.20 -11.76
CA ALA A 57 -17.71 2.26 -11.06
C ALA A 57 -17.58 3.50 -10.15
N ALA A 58 -18.16 4.62 -10.55
CA ALA A 58 -18.19 5.84 -9.75
C ALA A 58 -19.07 5.68 -8.51
N ASP A 59 -20.30 5.14 -8.67
CA ASP A 59 -21.22 4.87 -7.57
C ASP A 59 -20.60 3.88 -6.57
N TYR A 60 -20.00 2.79 -7.08
CA TYR A 60 -19.27 1.83 -6.24
C TYR A 60 -18.14 2.51 -5.44
N THR A 61 -17.35 3.36 -6.09
CA THR A 61 -16.23 4.05 -5.43
C THR A 61 -16.73 5.05 -4.38
N GLY A 62 -17.86 5.71 -4.64
CA GLY A 62 -18.53 6.62 -3.70
C GLY A 62 -19.02 5.90 -2.45
N GLU A 63 -19.75 4.77 -2.61
CA GLU A 63 -20.19 3.96 -1.47
C GLU A 63 -19.03 3.41 -0.64
N LEU A 64 -17.95 2.98 -1.30
CA LEU A 64 -16.76 2.48 -0.62
C LEU A 64 -16.07 3.60 0.18
N ALA A 65 -16.01 4.82 -0.35
CA ALA A 65 -15.45 5.97 0.34
C ALA A 65 -16.27 6.35 1.58
N GLN A 66 -17.62 6.29 1.50
CA GLN A 66 -18.50 6.50 2.65
C GLN A 66 -18.31 5.44 3.74
N ALA A 67 -18.17 4.17 3.36
CA ALA A 67 -17.91 3.09 4.31
C ALA A 67 -16.56 3.28 5.05
N ASN A 68 -15.54 3.72 4.32
CA ASN A 68 -14.23 4.03 4.91
C ASN A 68 -14.31 5.24 5.85
N LEU A 69 -15.05 6.28 5.49
CA LEU A 69 -15.27 7.44 6.36
C LEU A 69 -15.92 7.04 7.69
N LEU A 70 -16.94 6.18 7.64
CA LEU A 70 -17.59 5.72 8.86
C LEU A 70 -16.63 4.90 9.73
N LEU A 71 -15.81 4.03 9.13
CA LEU A 71 -14.75 3.32 9.85
C LEU A 71 -13.74 4.29 10.50
N THR A 72 -13.38 5.37 9.80
CA THR A 72 -12.52 6.44 10.34
C THR A 72 -13.12 7.10 11.57
N VAL A 73 -14.41 7.47 11.52
CA VAL A 73 -15.10 8.10 12.67
C VAL A 73 -15.18 7.14 13.85
N VAL A 74 -15.52 5.87 13.62
CA VAL A 74 -15.57 4.86 14.68
C VAL A 74 -14.17 4.60 15.25
N GLY A 75 -13.14 4.52 14.41
CA GLY A 75 -11.76 4.39 14.84
C GLY A 75 -11.29 5.58 15.69
N ALA A 76 -11.65 6.80 15.29
CA ALA A 76 -11.38 8.01 16.10
C ALA A 76 -12.10 7.97 17.45
N GLY A 77 -13.37 7.55 17.47
CA GLY A 77 -14.13 7.35 18.71
C GLY A 77 -13.50 6.27 19.61
N PHE A 78 -13.03 5.18 19.02
CA PHE A 78 -12.29 4.14 19.75
C PHE A 78 -11.00 4.68 20.38
N ALA A 79 -10.22 5.48 19.63
CA ALA A 79 -9.02 6.10 20.19
C ALA A 79 -9.32 7.07 21.33
N LEU A 80 -10.36 7.89 21.20
CA LEU A 80 -10.80 8.78 22.29
C LEU A 80 -11.27 7.98 23.51
N PHE A 81 -12.01 6.88 23.30
CA PHE A 81 -12.42 6.01 24.39
C PHE A 81 -11.22 5.37 25.11
N MET A 82 -10.27 4.85 24.34
CA MET A 82 -9.07 4.19 24.90
C MET A 82 -8.17 5.16 25.65
N THR A 83 -8.05 6.42 25.19
CA THR A 83 -7.25 7.47 25.84
C THR A 83 -8.09 8.23 26.87
N PHE A 84 -8.79 9.28 26.46
CA PHE A 84 -9.53 10.19 27.37
C PHE A 84 -10.78 9.58 28.00
N GLY A 85 -11.37 8.53 27.38
CA GLY A 85 -12.43 7.72 27.97
C GLY A 85 -11.95 6.72 29.02
N ASN A 86 -10.68 6.78 29.40
CA ASN A 86 -10.06 5.93 30.42
C ASN A 86 -9.99 4.42 30.08
N GLY A 87 -10.20 4.05 28.80
CA GLY A 87 -10.25 2.65 28.36
C GLY A 87 -8.94 1.91 28.63
N LEU A 88 -7.79 2.51 28.30
CA LEU A 88 -6.47 1.92 28.58
C LEU A 88 -6.28 1.64 30.06
N ASN A 89 -6.59 2.61 30.95
CA ASN A 89 -6.43 2.43 32.39
C ASN A 89 -7.34 1.34 32.93
N VAL A 90 -8.61 1.28 32.51
CA VAL A 90 -9.56 0.27 32.95
C VAL A 90 -9.09 -1.14 32.56
N PHE A 91 -8.69 -1.32 31.30
CA PHE A 91 -8.21 -2.63 30.83
C PHE A 91 -6.90 -3.02 31.52
N THR A 92 -5.96 -2.08 31.67
CA THR A 92 -4.72 -2.33 32.42
C THR A 92 -5.00 -2.74 33.84
N ALA A 93 -5.82 -1.98 34.58
CA ALA A 93 -6.15 -2.27 35.98
C ALA A 93 -6.81 -3.65 36.15
N VAL A 94 -7.76 -4.01 35.26
CA VAL A 94 -8.41 -5.32 35.31
C VAL A 94 -7.41 -6.46 35.06
N ILE A 95 -6.55 -6.29 34.04
CA ILE A 95 -5.55 -7.32 33.69
C ILE A 95 -4.51 -7.47 34.80
N GLU A 96 -3.99 -6.37 35.34
CA GLU A 96 -3.00 -6.36 36.42
C GLU A 96 -3.56 -6.89 37.74
N THR A 97 -4.87 -6.68 38.01
CA THR A 97 -5.52 -7.29 39.16
C THR A 97 -5.56 -8.80 39.11
N ILE A 98 -5.68 -9.36 37.90
CA ILE A 98 -5.77 -10.83 37.69
C ILE A 98 -4.39 -11.49 37.60
N MET A 99 -3.45 -10.84 36.90
CA MET A 99 -2.17 -11.46 36.53
C MET A 99 -0.96 -10.85 37.25
N GLY A 100 -1.14 -9.72 37.94
CA GLY A 100 -0.06 -8.85 38.42
C GLY A 100 0.54 -8.00 37.30
N PRO A 101 1.29 -6.93 37.66
CA PRO A 101 1.98 -6.09 36.67
C PRO A 101 3.17 -6.84 36.03
N GLY A 102 3.51 -6.49 34.80
CA GLY A 102 4.66 -7.04 34.08
C GLY A 102 4.36 -7.50 32.65
N ILE A 103 5.35 -8.15 32.03
CA ILE A 103 5.29 -8.58 30.62
C ILE A 103 4.01 -9.37 30.28
N PRO A 104 3.53 -10.33 31.10
CA PRO A 104 2.29 -11.03 30.78
C PRO A 104 1.07 -10.13 30.70
N ALA A 105 0.96 -9.14 31.61
CA ALA A 105 -0.14 -8.17 31.61
C ALA A 105 -0.08 -7.27 30.38
N ASP A 106 1.07 -6.72 30.06
CA ASP A 106 1.31 -5.91 28.86
C ASP A 106 0.99 -6.69 27.58
N TRP A 107 1.39 -7.96 27.51
CA TRP A 107 1.10 -8.83 26.39
C TRP A 107 -0.39 -9.08 26.20
N VAL A 108 -1.11 -9.34 27.27
CA VAL A 108 -2.57 -9.53 27.23
C VAL A 108 -3.26 -8.22 26.84
N LEU A 109 -2.83 -7.08 27.36
CA LEU A 109 -3.37 -5.76 27.00
C LEU A 109 -3.20 -5.48 25.49
N ILE A 110 -2.00 -5.66 24.93
CA ILE A 110 -1.73 -5.48 23.51
C ILE A 110 -2.59 -6.44 22.67
N SER A 111 -2.69 -7.69 23.08
CA SER A 111 -3.49 -8.72 22.40
C SER A 111 -4.98 -8.37 22.41
N LEU A 112 -5.49 -7.86 23.53
CA LEU A 112 -6.88 -7.39 23.67
C LEU A 112 -7.16 -6.19 22.75
N ILE A 113 -6.26 -5.20 22.73
CA ILE A 113 -6.41 -4.02 21.86
C ILE A 113 -6.48 -4.46 20.39
N VAL A 114 -5.56 -5.32 19.95
CA VAL A 114 -5.57 -5.85 18.57
C VAL A 114 -6.87 -6.60 18.29
N LEU A 115 -7.36 -7.41 19.21
CA LEU A 115 -8.62 -8.14 19.07
C LEU A 115 -9.81 -7.17 18.95
N LEU A 116 -9.87 -6.14 19.78
CA LEU A 116 -10.92 -5.11 19.72
C LEU A 116 -10.89 -4.36 18.38
N MET A 117 -9.71 -3.99 17.88
CA MET A 117 -9.56 -3.35 16.57
C MET A 117 -10.05 -4.27 15.44
N LEU A 118 -9.73 -5.56 15.48
CA LEU A 118 -10.24 -6.56 14.52
C LEU A 118 -11.76 -6.69 14.60
N LEU A 119 -12.34 -6.73 15.80
CA LEU A 119 -13.78 -6.82 16.00
C LEU A 119 -14.50 -5.58 15.47
N ILE A 120 -13.93 -4.39 15.64
CA ILE A 120 -14.46 -3.15 15.07
C ILE A 120 -14.37 -3.19 13.53
N GLU A 121 -13.26 -3.67 12.97
CA GLU A 121 -13.07 -3.72 11.51
C GLU A 121 -14.02 -4.73 10.82
N LEU A 122 -14.40 -5.82 11.48
CA LEU A 122 -15.21 -6.89 10.87
C LEU A 122 -16.53 -6.40 10.25
N PRO A 123 -17.44 -5.64 10.94
CA PRO A 123 -18.71 -5.19 10.37
C PRO A 123 -18.49 -4.22 9.19
N PHE A 124 -17.49 -3.35 9.26
CA PHE A 124 -17.16 -2.43 8.15
C PHE A 124 -16.52 -3.17 6.98
N GLY A 125 -15.66 -4.13 7.26
CA GLY A 125 -15.09 -5.03 6.27
C GLY A 125 -16.16 -5.85 5.55
N TRP A 126 -17.15 -6.36 6.29
CA TRP A 126 -18.34 -7.00 5.72
C TRP A 126 -19.09 -6.04 4.80
N TRP A 127 -19.42 -4.85 5.27
CA TRP A 127 -20.14 -3.87 4.48
C TRP A 127 -19.37 -3.44 3.23
N ALA A 128 -18.15 -2.91 3.38
CA ALA A 128 -17.34 -2.36 2.30
C ALA A 128 -16.85 -3.45 1.32
N ARG A 129 -16.27 -4.54 1.84
CA ARG A 129 -15.60 -5.57 1.01
C ARG A 129 -16.56 -6.64 0.48
N TYR A 130 -17.72 -6.84 1.11
CA TYR A 130 -18.70 -7.82 0.66
C TYR A 130 -19.98 -7.17 0.13
N ARG A 131 -20.79 -6.49 0.97
CA ARG A 131 -22.13 -5.99 0.59
C ARG A 131 -22.09 -4.98 -0.55
N VAL A 132 -21.15 -4.02 -0.52
CA VAL A 132 -20.99 -3.04 -1.59
C VAL A 132 -20.58 -3.76 -2.88
N LYS A 133 -19.59 -4.68 -2.84
CA LYS A 133 -19.18 -5.47 -4.02
C LYS A 133 -20.33 -6.35 -4.56
N GLU A 134 -21.13 -6.97 -3.68
CA GLU A 134 -22.27 -7.79 -4.06
C GLU A 134 -23.32 -6.96 -4.82
N ARG A 135 -23.67 -5.77 -4.31
CA ARG A 135 -24.64 -4.85 -4.94
C ARG A 135 -24.26 -4.48 -6.36
N TYR A 136 -22.99 -4.24 -6.58
CA TYR A 136 -22.46 -3.89 -7.90
C TYR A 136 -22.07 -5.11 -8.76
N GLY A 137 -22.35 -6.33 -8.30
CA GLY A 137 -22.04 -7.55 -9.06
C GLY A 137 -20.56 -7.85 -9.22
N TYR A 138 -19.72 -7.31 -8.33
CA TYR A 138 -18.27 -7.55 -8.30
C TYR A 138 -17.88 -8.68 -7.35
N MET A 139 -18.82 -9.18 -6.53
CA MET A 139 -18.59 -10.30 -5.64
C MET A 139 -19.04 -11.61 -6.31
N ARG A 140 -18.13 -12.56 -6.40
CA ARG A 140 -18.37 -13.90 -6.98
C ARG A 140 -18.38 -15.00 -5.92
N GLU A 141 -18.05 -14.67 -4.68
CA GLU A 141 -17.92 -15.63 -3.59
C GLU A 141 -19.21 -15.65 -2.74
N PRO A 142 -19.70 -16.84 -2.31
CA PRO A 142 -20.83 -16.95 -1.38
C PRO A 142 -20.53 -16.30 -0.03
N ARG A 143 -21.55 -15.71 0.60
CA ARG A 143 -21.44 -14.96 1.89
C ARG A 143 -20.71 -15.74 2.98
N MET A 144 -21.13 -16.98 3.21
CA MET A 144 -20.54 -17.82 4.27
C MET A 144 -19.06 -18.16 4.01
N ARG A 145 -18.69 -18.35 2.74
CA ARG A 145 -17.28 -18.60 2.39
C ARG A 145 -16.42 -17.36 2.60
N TRP A 146 -16.93 -16.17 2.24
CA TRP A 146 -16.23 -14.92 2.51
C TRP A 146 -16.06 -14.70 4.02
N LEU A 147 -17.15 -14.87 4.80
CA LEU A 147 -17.11 -14.67 6.26
C LEU A 147 -16.16 -15.67 6.94
N SER A 148 -16.26 -16.96 6.61
CA SER A 148 -15.37 -17.98 7.18
C SER A 148 -13.89 -17.69 6.85
N ARG A 149 -13.61 -17.23 5.63
CA ARG A 149 -12.25 -16.84 5.24
C ARG A 149 -11.80 -15.60 6.02
N ALA A 150 -12.60 -14.54 6.10
CA ALA A 150 -12.26 -13.32 6.83
C ALA A 150 -12.00 -13.59 8.31
N LEU A 151 -12.85 -14.42 8.95
CA LEU A 151 -12.67 -14.83 10.33
C LEU A 151 -11.43 -15.71 10.50
N SER A 152 -11.19 -16.65 9.60
CA SER A 152 -9.98 -17.49 9.68
C SER A 152 -8.70 -16.67 9.45
N GLU A 153 -8.67 -15.74 8.52
CA GLU A 153 -7.53 -14.84 8.30
C GLU A 153 -7.28 -13.97 9.53
N ALA A 154 -8.32 -13.40 10.14
CA ALA A 154 -8.22 -12.61 11.36
C ALA A 154 -7.71 -13.47 12.54
N LEU A 155 -8.28 -14.67 12.74
CA LEU A 155 -7.88 -15.60 13.80
C LEU A 155 -6.44 -16.06 13.63
N TRP A 156 -6.06 -16.51 12.42
CA TRP A 156 -4.67 -16.93 12.16
C TRP A 156 -3.69 -15.77 12.32
N GLY A 157 -4.05 -14.56 11.84
CA GLY A 157 -3.25 -13.37 12.04
C GLY A 157 -3.02 -13.07 13.52
N TRP A 158 -4.07 -13.14 14.34
CA TRP A 158 -3.99 -12.95 15.78
C TRP A 158 -3.20 -14.05 16.47
N LEU A 159 -3.43 -15.33 16.14
CA LEU A 159 -2.70 -16.47 16.69
C LEU A 159 -1.19 -16.42 16.39
N VAL A 160 -0.80 -15.92 15.21
CA VAL A 160 0.62 -15.72 14.89
C VAL A 160 1.17 -14.48 15.61
N PHE A 161 0.37 -13.41 15.72
CA PHE A 161 0.77 -12.19 16.43
C PHE A 161 1.06 -12.45 17.90
N MET A 162 0.26 -13.29 18.56
CA MET A 162 0.39 -13.61 19.99
C MET A 162 1.82 -14.06 20.40
N PRO A 163 2.36 -15.16 19.87
CA PRO A 163 3.70 -15.62 20.28
C PRO A 163 4.81 -14.67 19.83
N VAL A 164 4.65 -14.00 18.68
CA VAL A 164 5.65 -13.05 18.17
C VAL A 164 5.71 -11.83 19.06
N SER A 165 4.56 -11.26 19.47
CA SER A 165 4.53 -10.10 20.36
C SER A 165 5.05 -10.44 21.77
N ALA A 166 4.74 -11.62 22.30
CA ALA A 166 5.28 -12.09 23.58
C ALA A 166 6.83 -12.19 23.54
N ALA A 167 7.37 -12.82 22.50
CA ALA A 167 8.81 -12.95 22.32
C ALA A 167 9.50 -11.58 22.17
N LEU A 168 8.88 -10.65 21.43
CA LEU A 168 9.42 -9.30 21.26
C LEU A 168 9.39 -8.50 22.56
N LEU A 169 8.28 -8.53 23.32
CA LEU A 169 8.19 -7.85 24.62
C LEU A 169 9.23 -8.36 25.61
N THR A 170 9.38 -9.70 25.69
CA THR A 170 10.41 -10.31 26.53
C THR A 170 11.81 -9.87 26.10
N LEU A 171 12.09 -9.84 24.80
CA LEU A 171 13.37 -9.41 24.26
C LEU A 171 13.63 -7.92 24.55
N PHE A 172 12.61 -7.08 24.46
CA PHE A 172 12.72 -5.65 24.75
C PHE A 172 12.99 -5.39 26.23
N GLU A 173 12.38 -6.16 27.12
CA GLU A 173 12.64 -6.07 28.56
C GLU A 173 14.10 -6.37 28.89
N TYR A 174 14.68 -7.45 28.27
CA TYR A 174 16.10 -7.74 28.41
C TYR A 174 17.03 -6.67 27.85
N ALA A 175 16.58 -5.89 26.86
CA ALA A 175 17.37 -4.82 26.26
C ALA A 175 17.43 -3.54 27.13
N GLY A 176 16.57 -3.45 28.17
CA GLY A 176 16.53 -2.27 29.04
C GLY A 176 16.20 -0.98 28.29
N GLY A 177 16.81 0.14 28.67
CA GLY A 177 16.55 1.46 28.05
C GLY A 177 16.80 1.56 26.55
N ASP A 178 17.57 0.63 25.99
CA ASP A 178 17.90 0.59 24.54
C ASP A 178 16.95 -0.31 23.72
N TRP A 179 15.85 -0.78 24.31
CA TRP A 179 14.89 -1.66 23.65
C TRP A 179 14.41 -1.18 22.27
N TRP A 180 14.22 0.11 22.11
CA TRP A 180 13.76 0.70 20.86
C TRP A 180 14.78 0.55 19.70
N LYS A 181 16.10 0.54 20.01
CA LYS A 181 17.16 0.28 19.03
C LYS A 181 17.09 -1.17 18.56
N LEU A 182 16.84 -2.09 19.50
CA LEU A 182 16.64 -3.50 19.18
C LEU A 182 15.37 -3.72 18.36
N ALA A 183 14.26 -3.08 18.75
CA ALA A 183 13.00 -3.11 18.01
C ALA A 183 13.20 -2.64 16.55
N TRP A 184 13.91 -1.51 16.37
CA TRP A 184 14.25 -1.02 15.04
C TRP A 184 15.20 -1.98 14.29
N GLY A 185 16.18 -2.59 14.96
CA GLY A 185 17.07 -3.60 14.37
C GLY A 185 16.31 -4.81 13.84
N VAL A 186 15.39 -5.36 14.63
CA VAL A 186 14.50 -6.47 14.22
C VAL A 186 13.64 -6.06 13.03
N TRP A 187 13.07 -4.86 13.06
CA TRP A 187 12.29 -4.33 11.96
C TRP A 187 13.13 -4.12 10.69
N LEU A 188 14.36 -3.64 10.83
CA LEU A 188 15.31 -3.49 9.71
C LEU A 188 15.61 -4.85 9.05
N VAL A 189 15.86 -5.88 9.85
CA VAL A 189 16.06 -7.26 9.33
C VAL A 189 14.81 -7.71 8.56
N TYR A 190 13.61 -7.47 9.09
CA TYR A 190 12.35 -7.76 8.40
C TYR A 190 12.22 -6.98 7.08
N LEU A 191 12.54 -5.68 7.05
CA LEU A 191 12.49 -4.87 5.83
C LEU A 191 13.46 -5.38 4.77
N LEU A 192 14.69 -5.72 5.16
CA LEU A 192 15.71 -6.28 4.27
C LEU A 192 15.28 -7.65 3.74
N TRP A 193 14.77 -8.51 4.61
CA TRP A 193 14.22 -9.82 4.22
C TRP A 193 13.06 -9.66 3.24
N ARG A 194 12.08 -8.81 3.56
CA ARG A 194 10.94 -8.55 2.67
C ARG A 194 11.36 -7.96 1.33
N TRP A 195 12.33 -7.05 1.32
CA TRP A 195 12.86 -6.48 0.08
C TRP A 195 13.52 -7.52 -0.80
N LYS A 196 14.25 -8.45 -0.22
CA LYS A 196 14.91 -9.54 -0.94
C LYS A 196 13.99 -10.72 -1.24
N LEU A 197 12.95 -10.92 -0.45
CA LEU A 197 12.02 -12.04 -0.59
C LEU A 197 11.32 -12.05 -1.96
N SER A 198 11.04 -10.89 -2.56
CA SER A 198 10.52 -10.81 -3.93
C SER A 198 11.43 -11.50 -4.95
N SER A 199 12.75 -11.51 -4.71
CA SER A 199 13.74 -12.20 -5.53
C SER A 199 13.78 -13.70 -5.27
N VAL A 200 13.53 -14.12 -4.02
CA VAL A 200 13.55 -15.53 -3.58
C VAL A 200 12.24 -16.24 -3.99
N TYR A 201 11.10 -15.56 -3.95
CA TYR A 201 9.84 -16.14 -4.43
C TYR A 201 9.93 -16.66 -5.86
N GLY A 202 10.73 -16.04 -6.71
CA GLY A 202 11.01 -16.54 -8.06
C GLY A 202 11.58 -17.96 -8.11
N VAL A 203 12.30 -18.39 -7.05
CA VAL A 203 12.85 -19.75 -6.94
C VAL A 203 11.79 -20.76 -6.53
N PHE A 204 10.96 -20.45 -5.52
CA PHE A 204 9.89 -21.34 -5.06
C PHE A 204 8.77 -21.52 -6.09
N TRP A 205 8.58 -20.55 -6.99
CA TRP A 205 7.52 -20.57 -8.00
C TRP A 205 7.96 -21.22 -9.30
N LYS A 206 9.20 -21.70 -9.38
CA LYS A 206 9.74 -22.40 -10.58
C LYS A 206 8.85 -23.57 -11.02
N ARG A 207 8.23 -24.28 -10.07
CA ARG A 207 7.31 -25.40 -10.34
C ARG A 207 5.97 -25.01 -11.00
N ARG A 208 5.55 -23.74 -10.90
CA ARG A 208 4.27 -23.22 -11.47
C ARG A 208 4.47 -22.32 -12.68
N SER A 209 5.68 -22.18 -13.17
CA SER A 209 6.01 -21.36 -14.33
C SER A 209 6.28 -22.24 -15.56
N ARG A 210 5.85 -21.74 -16.72
CA ARG A 210 6.14 -22.35 -18.04
C ARG A 210 6.97 -21.37 -18.87
N PRO A 211 7.89 -21.82 -19.75
CA PRO A 211 8.59 -20.93 -20.67
C PRO A 211 7.59 -20.09 -21.49
N TYR A 212 7.95 -18.85 -21.76
CA TYR A 212 7.13 -18.00 -22.62
C TYR A 212 7.22 -18.51 -24.07
N ALA A 213 6.08 -18.89 -24.65
CA ALA A 213 6.04 -19.66 -25.92
C ALA A 213 6.50 -18.83 -27.13
N ASN A 214 6.08 -17.56 -27.25
CA ASN A 214 6.40 -16.73 -28.41
C ASN A 214 7.87 -16.28 -28.39
N ALA A 215 8.68 -16.87 -29.29
CA ALA A 215 10.12 -16.59 -29.39
C ALA A 215 10.41 -15.16 -29.84
N GLU A 216 9.62 -14.59 -30.73
CA GLU A 216 9.77 -13.22 -31.22
C GLU A 216 9.59 -12.19 -30.09
N THR A 217 8.53 -12.35 -29.29
CA THR A 217 8.29 -11.48 -28.13
C THR A 217 9.38 -11.63 -27.08
N ARG A 218 9.85 -12.86 -26.85
CA ARG A 218 10.93 -13.13 -25.90
C ARG A 218 12.23 -12.45 -26.31
N GLU A 219 12.56 -12.48 -27.58
CA GLU A 219 13.78 -11.85 -28.13
C GLU A 219 13.67 -10.32 -28.11
N ALA A 220 12.52 -9.74 -28.46
CA ALA A 220 12.28 -8.32 -28.40
C ALA A 220 12.40 -7.77 -26.95
N VAL A 221 11.87 -8.51 -25.95
CA VAL A 221 12.05 -8.16 -24.54
C VAL A 221 13.50 -8.28 -24.10
N ARG A 222 14.20 -9.34 -24.52
CA ARG A 222 15.63 -9.53 -24.23
C ARG A 222 16.46 -8.37 -24.75
N GLU A 223 16.27 -7.99 -25.99
CA GLU A 223 17.00 -6.89 -26.63
C GLU A 223 16.68 -5.54 -25.95
N SER A 224 15.40 -5.30 -25.65
CA SER A 224 14.99 -4.09 -24.92
C SER A 224 15.66 -3.98 -23.53
N LEU A 225 15.70 -5.07 -22.77
CA LEU A 225 16.36 -5.11 -21.45
C LEU A 225 17.88 -4.98 -21.57
N HIS A 226 18.48 -5.64 -22.57
CA HIS A 226 19.93 -5.55 -22.83
C HIS A 226 20.38 -4.12 -23.13
N ARG A 227 19.64 -3.39 -23.97
CA ARG A 227 19.87 -1.96 -24.23
C ARG A 227 19.80 -1.09 -22.96
N GLN A 228 19.08 -1.54 -21.95
CA GLN A 228 18.98 -0.91 -20.64
C GLN A 228 20.01 -1.43 -19.63
N GLY A 229 20.98 -2.25 -20.07
CA GLY A 229 22.02 -2.84 -19.22
C GLY A 229 21.51 -3.95 -18.30
N ILE A 230 20.33 -4.54 -18.56
CA ILE A 230 19.74 -5.62 -17.77
C ILE A 230 19.85 -6.93 -18.56
N THR A 231 20.49 -7.93 -17.97
CA THR A 231 20.64 -9.26 -18.57
C THR A 231 19.42 -10.12 -18.23
N MET A 232 18.62 -10.48 -19.24
CA MET A 232 17.51 -11.40 -19.07
C MET A 232 18.02 -12.85 -19.00
N THR A 233 17.79 -13.52 -17.88
CA THR A 233 18.18 -14.94 -17.70
C THR A 233 17.17 -15.88 -18.36
N GLU A 234 15.88 -15.62 -18.13
CA GLU A 234 14.78 -16.39 -18.72
C GLU A 234 13.50 -15.56 -18.74
N MET A 235 12.55 -15.92 -19.58
CA MET A 235 11.20 -15.36 -19.62
C MET A 235 10.17 -16.47 -19.47
N VAL A 236 9.30 -16.33 -18.48
CA VAL A 236 8.32 -17.37 -18.12
C VAL A 236 6.93 -16.80 -17.97
N VAL A 237 5.93 -17.66 -18.21
CA VAL A 237 4.52 -17.38 -17.92
C VAL A 237 4.13 -18.07 -16.63
N MET A 238 3.39 -17.36 -15.79
CA MET A 238 2.91 -17.86 -14.52
C MET A 238 1.43 -17.54 -14.31
N THR A 239 0.69 -18.49 -13.73
CA THR A 239 -0.68 -18.24 -13.26
C THR A 239 -0.62 -17.34 -12.04
N ARG A 240 -1.40 -16.25 -12.06
CA ARG A 240 -1.42 -15.24 -10.99
C ARG A 240 -2.03 -15.80 -9.71
N PRO A 241 -1.34 -15.69 -8.56
CA PRO A 241 -1.97 -15.92 -7.27
C PRO A 241 -2.99 -14.83 -6.95
N ALA A 242 -4.03 -15.17 -6.19
CA ALA A 242 -5.06 -14.20 -5.79
C ALA A 242 -4.49 -13.00 -5.03
N SER A 243 -3.41 -13.19 -4.26
CA SER A 243 -2.71 -12.14 -3.51
C SER A 243 -1.95 -11.12 -4.37
N TRP A 244 -1.76 -11.39 -5.67
CA TRP A 244 -0.98 -10.55 -6.59
C TRP A 244 -1.88 -9.84 -7.61
N ASP A 245 -2.99 -9.36 -7.16
CA ASP A 245 -4.10 -8.86 -8.02
C ASP A 245 -3.73 -7.74 -9.01
N HIS A 246 -2.67 -6.99 -8.72
CA HIS A 246 -2.24 -5.85 -9.55
C HIS A 246 -0.90 -6.05 -10.27
N SER A 247 -0.31 -7.24 -10.23
CA SER A 247 0.95 -7.52 -10.90
C SER A 247 0.73 -8.01 -12.33
N ASN A 248 1.42 -7.40 -13.27
CA ASN A 248 1.30 -7.71 -14.70
C ASN A 248 2.55 -8.38 -15.24
N ILE A 249 3.71 -7.76 -15.05
CA ILE A 249 5.04 -8.28 -15.32
C ILE A 249 5.90 -8.02 -14.08
N VAL A 250 6.84 -8.89 -13.80
CA VAL A 250 7.78 -8.74 -12.67
C VAL A 250 9.18 -9.11 -13.12
N LEU A 251 10.15 -8.25 -12.83
CA LEU A 251 11.57 -8.55 -12.96
C LEU A 251 12.12 -9.09 -11.65
N SER A 252 12.27 -10.41 -11.55
CA SER A 252 12.79 -11.10 -10.37
C SER A 252 14.28 -11.42 -10.52
N GLY A 253 15.06 -11.37 -9.45
CA GLY A 253 16.49 -11.68 -9.45
C GLY A 253 17.35 -10.65 -8.73
N TRP A 254 18.68 -10.82 -8.80
CA TRP A 254 19.68 -9.99 -8.11
C TRP A 254 20.49 -9.13 -9.09
N GLY A 255 20.83 -7.93 -8.67
CA GLY A 255 21.61 -7.01 -9.49
C GLY A 255 20.96 -6.74 -10.83
N LEU A 256 21.73 -6.81 -11.89
CA LEU A 256 21.27 -6.58 -13.26
C LEU A 256 20.88 -7.88 -14.01
N ARG A 257 21.07 -9.07 -13.41
CA ARG A 257 20.61 -10.37 -13.96
C ARG A 257 19.19 -10.64 -13.50
N ARG A 258 18.23 -10.63 -14.41
CA ARG A 258 16.81 -10.69 -14.11
C ARG A 258 16.08 -11.79 -14.87
N ARG A 259 15.14 -12.42 -14.19
CA ARG A 259 14.12 -13.28 -14.74
C ARG A 259 12.87 -12.47 -15.00
N VAL A 260 12.30 -12.56 -16.20
CA VAL A 260 11.05 -11.90 -16.57
C VAL A 260 9.89 -12.85 -16.30
N ILE A 261 9.00 -12.47 -15.42
CA ILE A 261 7.79 -13.23 -15.10
C ILE A 261 6.61 -12.46 -15.69
N VAL A 262 5.95 -13.05 -16.69
CA VAL A 262 4.73 -12.52 -17.30
C VAL A 262 3.55 -13.30 -16.76
N PHE A 263 2.53 -12.61 -16.24
CA PHE A 263 1.35 -13.32 -15.79
C PHE A 263 0.47 -13.76 -16.97
N ALA A 264 -0.18 -14.92 -16.86
CA ALA A 264 -0.91 -15.56 -17.96
C ALA A 264 -1.95 -14.63 -18.61
N HIS A 265 -2.68 -13.83 -17.82
CA HIS A 265 -3.65 -12.87 -18.35
C HIS A 265 -3.00 -11.79 -19.23
N VAL A 266 -1.78 -11.36 -18.90
CA VAL A 266 -1.01 -10.39 -19.69
C VAL A 266 -0.52 -11.00 -20.99
N ALA A 267 0.01 -12.24 -20.93
CA ALA A 267 0.51 -12.96 -22.09
C ALA A 267 -0.57 -13.18 -23.15
N HIS A 268 -1.85 -13.34 -22.76
CA HIS A 268 -2.98 -13.52 -23.67
C HIS A 268 -3.61 -12.20 -24.13
N LEU A 269 -3.50 -11.13 -23.35
CA LEU A 269 -4.19 -9.86 -23.61
C LEU A 269 -3.36 -8.89 -24.44
N LEU A 270 -2.03 -8.89 -24.26
CA LEU A 270 -1.14 -7.88 -24.80
C LEU A 270 -0.38 -8.33 -26.02
N ARG A 271 -0.10 -7.38 -26.93
CA ARG A 271 0.77 -7.56 -28.09
C ARG A 271 2.24 -7.48 -27.69
N LYS A 272 3.12 -7.87 -28.62
CA LYS A 272 4.57 -7.85 -28.44
C LYS A 272 5.09 -6.49 -27.97
N ASP A 273 4.73 -5.41 -28.66
CA ASP A 273 5.13 -4.04 -28.37
C ASP A 273 4.67 -3.56 -26.97
N GLU A 274 3.46 -3.96 -26.57
CA GLU A 274 2.88 -3.65 -25.25
C GLU A 274 3.59 -4.40 -24.10
N ILE A 275 3.99 -5.66 -24.36
CA ILE A 275 4.77 -6.45 -23.38
C ILE A 275 6.17 -5.86 -23.22
N VAL A 276 6.81 -5.42 -24.32
CA VAL A 276 8.11 -4.73 -24.29
C VAL A 276 8.00 -3.44 -23.49
N ALA A 277 6.94 -2.66 -23.68
CA ALA A 277 6.71 -1.42 -22.93
C ALA A 277 6.58 -1.67 -21.42
N LEU A 278 5.81 -2.69 -21.02
CA LEU A 278 5.69 -3.06 -19.61
C LEU A 278 6.99 -3.62 -19.02
N ALA A 279 7.75 -4.40 -19.79
CA ALA A 279 9.06 -4.89 -19.36
C ALA A 279 10.05 -3.73 -19.17
N ALA A 280 10.02 -2.71 -20.04
CA ALA A 280 10.80 -1.49 -19.91
C ALA A 280 10.39 -0.66 -18.68
N HIS A 281 9.09 -0.61 -18.36
CA HIS A 281 8.58 0.02 -17.14
C HIS A 281 9.14 -0.65 -15.87
N GLU A 282 9.13 -1.97 -15.80
CA GLU A 282 9.71 -2.70 -14.68
C GLU A 282 11.24 -2.56 -14.62
N ALA A 283 11.90 -2.47 -15.78
CA ALA A 283 13.32 -2.20 -15.89
C ALA A 283 13.72 -0.83 -15.32
N ALA A 284 12.90 0.19 -15.51
CA ALA A 284 13.11 1.51 -14.91
C ALA A 284 13.15 1.45 -13.38
N HIS A 285 12.27 0.65 -12.75
CA HIS A 285 12.30 0.46 -11.29
C HIS A 285 13.60 -0.15 -10.78
N VAL A 286 14.25 -1.00 -11.59
CA VAL A 286 15.56 -1.57 -11.27
C VAL A 286 16.67 -0.53 -11.51
N ARG A 287 16.67 0.13 -12.66
CA ARG A 287 17.72 1.03 -13.10
C ARG A 287 17.79 2.32 -12.30
N HIS A 288 16.64 2.89 -11.94
CA HIS A 288 16.52 4.12 -11.14
C HIS A 288 16.51 3.83 -9.63
N PHE A 289 16.82 2.61 -9.21
CA PHE A 289 16.92 2.21 -7.80
C PHE A 289 15.66 2.49 -6.96
N HIS A 290 14.48 2.52 -7.58
CA HIS A 290 13.21 2.83 -6.88
C HIS A 290 12.95 1.88 -5.70
N GLY A 291 13.38 0.61 -5.79
CA GLY A 291 13.28 -0.35 -4.69
C GLY A 291 14.15 0.04 -3.49
N VAL A 292 15.37 0.52 -3.76
CA VAL A 292 16.31 0.98 -2.72
C VAL A 292 15.79 2.26 -2.07
N LEU A 293 15.33 3.23 -2.88
CA LEU A 293 14.80 4.49 -2.36
C LEU A 293 13.58 4.25 -1.45
N ARG A 294 12.66 3.36 -1.84
CA ARG A 294 11.55 2.95 -0.96
C ARG A 294 12.01 2.29 0.32
N LEU A 295 13.06 1.45 0.25
CA LEU A 295 13.65 0.85 1.43
C LEU A 295 14.21 1.91 2.36
N LEU A 296 14.99 2.86 1.86
CA LEU A 296 15.57 3.94 2.65
C LEU A 296 14.51 4.82 3.31
N ILE A 297 13.43 5.17 2.60
CA ILE A 297 12.30 5.92 3.17
C ILE A 297 11.67 5.12 4.32
N ASN A 298 11.41 3.82 4.15
CA ASN A 298 10.83 2.99 5.21
C ASN A 298 11.77 2.86 6.42
N VAL A 299 13.08 2.71 6.18
CA VAL A 299 14.11 2.64 7.22
C VAL A 299 14.14 3.95 8.02
N ALA A 300 14.15 5.10 7.35
CA ALA A 300 14.17 6.41 8.01
C ALA A 300 12.89 6.66 8.82
N VAL A 301 11.72 6.40 8.23
CA VAL A 301 10.43 6.56 8.90
C VAL A 301 10.32 5.64 10.12
N SER A 302 10.67 4.35 9.98
CA SER A 302 10.61 3.42 11.10
C SER A 302 11.61 3.75 12.20
N TYR A 303 12.79 4.30 11.86
CA TYR A 303 13.75 4.79 12.85
C TYR A 303 13.15 5.90 13.72
N ILE A 304 12.55 6.91 13.09
CA ILE A 304 11.91 8.02 13.80
C ILE A 304 10.83 7.50 14.75
N PHE A 305 10.05 6.50 14.31
CA PHE A 305 9.01 5.92 15.15
C PHE A 305 9.55 5.15 16.34
N CYS A 306 10.54 4.28 16.13
CA CYS A 306 11.15 3.55 17.22
C CYS A 306 11.84 4.51 18.21
N TRP A 307 12.49 5.57 17.70
CA TRP A 307 13.08 6.60 18.54
C TRP A 307 12.04 7.34 19.38
N LEU A 308 10.92 7.76 18.78
CA LEU A 308 9.81 8.39 19.50
C LEU A 308 9.20 7.46 20.55
N ALA A 309 9.07 6.17 20.24
CA ALA A 309 8.59 5.18 21.19
C ALA A 309 9.55 4.99 22.36
N GLY A 310 10.87 4.94 22.10
CA GLY A 310 11.89 4.91 23.14
C GLY A 310 11.90 6.15 24.00
N TRP A 311 11.74 7.33 23.40
CA TRP A 311 11.57 8.58 24.11
C TRP A 311 10.31 8.54 25.00
N GLY A 312 9.17 8.14 24.46
CA GLY A 312 7.91 8.04 25.18
C GLY A 312 8.00 7.12 26.41
N ALA A 313 8.73 6.00 26.29
CA ALA A 313 8.90 5.04 27.38
C ALA A 313 9.63 5.62 28.61
N THR A 314 10.47 6.64 28.42
CA THR A 314 11.27 7.26 29.49
C THR A 314 10.64 8.53 30.07
N HIS A 315 9.47 8.96 29.55
CA HIS A 315 8.86 10.23 29.92
C HIS A 315 7.41 10.01 30.41
N VAL A 316 7.19 10.18 31.71
CA VAL A 316 5.85 10.05 32.32
C VAL A 316 4.84 11.00 31.66
N GLN A 317 5.27 12.18 31.24
CA GLN A 317 4.45 13.18 30.56
C GLN A 317 3.87 12.66 29.23
N PHE A 318 4.53 11.69 28.58
CA PHE A 318 4.01 11.02 27.39
C PHE A 318 2.71 10.27 27.72
N PHE A 319 2.71 9.49 28.77
CA PHE A 319 1.54 8.73 29.20
C PHE A 319 0.44 9.64 29.75
N GLU A 320 0.78 10.62 30.57
CA GLU A 320 -0.16 11.64 31.09
C GLU A 320 -0.87 12.37 29.95
N GLY A 321 -0.17 12.68 28.84
CA GLY A 321 -0.73 13.37 27.68
C GLY A 321 -1.77 12.53 26.94
N PHE A 322 -1.79 11.20 27.11
CA PHE A 322 -2.83 10.31 26.61
C PHE A 322 -3.81 9.86 27.70
N ASN A 323 -3.79 10.53 28.86
CA ASN A 323 -4.58 10.15 30.03
C ASN A 323 -4.39 8.68 30.43
N TYR A 324 -3.18 8.17 30.24
CA TYR A 324 -2.82 6.79 30.57
C TYR A 324 -1.82 6.80 31.73
N SER A 325 -2.16 6.09 32.80
CA SER A 325 -1.31 5.94 33.98
C SER A 325 -1.09 4.44 34.21
N PRO A 326 -0.20 3.80 33.43
CA PRO A 326 0.21 2.45 33.77
C PRO A 326 0.73 2.49 35.20
N MET A 327 0.50 1.44 36.00
CA MET A 327 1.01 1.37 37.38
C MET A 327 2.55 1.35 37.32
N LEU A 328 3.09 2.50 36.97
CA LEU A 328 4.50 2.81 37.02
C LEU A 328 4.83 3.00 38.50
N THR A 329 5.16 1.93 39.17
CA THR A 329 6.06 2.07 40.30
C THR A 329 7.33 2.66 39.68
N LEU A 330 7.52 3.97 39.81
CA LEU A 330 8.74 4.71 39.39
C LEU A 330 10.04 4.04 39.90
N ASP A 331 9.91 3.10 40.84
CA ASP A 331 10.96 2.31 41.44
C ASP A 331 11.24 0.97 40.75
N MET A 332 10.42 0.54 39.79
CA MET A 332 10.68 -0.68 39.00
C MET A 332 11.47 -0.32 37.75
N PRO A 333 12.68 -0.84 37.56
CA PRO A 333 13.46 -0.67 36.34
C PRO A 333 12.83 -1.53 35.23
N GLY A 334 11.75 -1.03 34.64
CA GLY A 334 11.09 -1.64 33.49
C GLY A 334 11.27 -0.79 32.25
N THR A 335 11.15 -1.38 31.08
CA THR A 335 11.28 -0.67 29.80
C THR A 335 10.03 0.09 29.40
N HIS A 336 8.89 -0.17 30.07
CA HIS A 336 7.55 0.31 29.70
C HIS A 336 7.21 0.13 28.20
N ALA A 337 7.93 -0.77 27.54
CA ALA A 337 7.79 -1.04 26.13
C ALA A 337 6.37 -1.52 25.77
N GLY A 338 5.76 -2.35 26.64
CA GLY A 338 4.39 -2.82 26.46
C GLY A 338 3.37 -1.70 26.52
N SER A 339 3.47 -0.83 27.52
CA SER A 339 2.60 0.34 27.70
C SER A 339 2.70 1.32 26.53
N VAL A 340 3.93 1.62 26.06
CA VAL A 340 4.14 2.44 24.86
C VAL A 340 3.55 1.77 23.61
N CYS A 341 3.74 0.46 23.44
CA CYS A 341 3.15 -0.28 22.33
C CYS A 341 1.62 -0.24 22.36
N ALA A 342 0.99 -0.33 23.55
CA ALA A 342 -0.46 -0.22 23.70
C ALA A 342 -0.97 1.15 23.25
N VAL A 343 -0.36 2.25 23.72
CA VAL A 343 -0.69 3.60 23.26
C VAL A 343 -0.44 3.75 21.76
N ALA A 344 0.71 3.29 21.26
CA ALA A 344 1.08 3.40 19.86
C ALA A 344 0.08 2.69 18.94
N LEU A 345 -0.40 1.49 19.28
CA LEU A 345 -1.41 0.77 18.51
C LEU A 345 -2.69 1.58 18.31
N VAL A 346 -3.11 2.29 19.34
CA VAL A 346 -4.34 3.09 19.32
C VAL A 346 -4.16 4.39 18.55
N VAL A 347 -3.04 5.11 18.82
CA VAL A 347 -2.84 6.50 18.38
C VAL A 347 -2.16 6.60 17.01
N PHE A 348 -1.26 5.67 16.72
CA PHE A 348 -0.34 5.74 15.61
C PHE A 348 -0.97 5.81 14.21
N PRO A 349 -2.01 5.03 13.89
CA PRO A 349 -2.65 5.11 12.58
C PRO A 349 -3.15 6.53 12.26
N MET A 350 -3.59 7.26 13.27
CA MET A 350 -4.13 8.62 13.12
C MET A 350 -3.03 9.65 12.94
N LEU A 351 -1.90 9.48 13.64
CA LEU A 351 -0.72 10.35 13.48
C LEU A 351 -0.10 10.20 12.08
N LEU A 352 -0.16 8.99 11.50
CA LEU A 352 0.40 8.71 10.18
C LEU A 352 -0.45 9.22 9.03
N TYR A 353 -1.74 9.31 9.20
CA TYR A 353 -2.65 9.65 8.10
C TYR A 353 -2.35 11.01 7.45
N PRO A 354 -2.14 12.12 8.18
CA PRO A 354 -1.76 13.39 7.59
C PRO A 354 -0.43 13.36 6.81
N LEU A 355 0.47 12.41 7.13
CA LEU A 355 1.74 12.21 6.44
C LEU A 355 1.62 11.33 5.19
N SER A 356 0.51 10.62 5.04
CA SER A 356 0.30 9.67 3.94
C SER A 356 0.47 10.30 2.54
N PRO A 357 0.06 11.56 2.24
CA PRO A 357 0.30 12.18 0.94
C PRO A 357 1.79 12.29 0.59
N LEU A 358 2.65 12.60 1.56
CA LEU A 358 4.10 12.71 1.34
C LEU A 358 4.71 11.35 1.00
N LEU A 359 4.36 10.31 1.76
CA LEU A 359 4.82 8.94 1.55
C LEU A 359 4.31 8.37 0.21
N ASN A 360 3.06 8.64 -0.11
CA ASN A 360 2.45 8.21 -1.38
C ASN A 360 3.01 9.01 -2.57
N LEU A 361 3.34 10.29 -2.41
CA LEU A 361 3.91 11.12 -3.48
C LEU A 361 5.21 10.53 -4.01
N ALA A 362 6.14 10.13 -3.11
CA ALA A 362 7.37 9.48 -3.53
C ALA A 362 7.13 8.23 -4.39
N ALA A 363 6.21 7.35 -3.95
CA ALA A 363 5.86 6.15 -4.70
C ALA A 363 5.20 6.46 -6.05
N ARG A 364 4.41 7.54 -6.14
CA ARG A 364 3.75 7.99 -7.37
C ARG A 364 4.74 8.59 -8.37
N LEU A 365 5.68 9.42 -7.90
CA LEU A 365 6.73 9.98 -8.75
C LEU A 365 7.57 8.89 -9.39
N MET A 366 7.95 7.85 -8.61
CA MET A 366 8.65 6.67 -9.14
C MET A 366 7.84 5.95 -10.22
N GLN A 367 6.50 5.93 -10.10
CA GLN A 367 5.64 5.28 -11.08
C GLN A 367 5.55 6.09 -12.38
N TYR A 368 5.42 7.42 -12.29
CA TYR A 368 5.43 8.28 -13.48
C TYR A 368 6.79 8.32 -14.18
N ASP A 369 7.88 8.26 -13.41
CA ASP A 369 9.23 8.15 -13.97
C ASP A 369 9.41 6.83 -14.73
N ALA A 370 8.94 5.71 -14.18
CA ALA A 370 8.98 4.42 -14.88
C ALA A 370 8.10 4.42 -16.14
N ASP A 371 6.94 5.09 -16.13
CA ASP A 371 6.09 5.25 -17.31
C ASP A 371 6.80 6.06 -18.42
N LEU A 372 7.44 7.15 -18.03
CA LEU A 372 8.20 7.99 -18.96
C LEU A 372 9.38 7.23 -19.58
N HIS A 373 10.10 6.47 -18.75
CA HIS A 373 11.20 5.63 -19.23
C HIS A 373 10.71 4.57 -20.23
N ALA A 374 9.64 3.87 -19.92
CA ALA A 374 9.02 2.87 -20.79
C ALA A 374 8.59 3.50 -22.14
N ALA A 375 7.99 4.68 -22.09
CA ALA A 375 7.57 5.41 -23.28
C ALA A 375 8.76 5.86 -24.16
N ARG A 376 9.91 6.18 -23.58
CA ARG A 376 11.14 6.49 -24.31
C ARG A 376 11.73 5.27 -25.01
N ILE A 377 11.59 4.09 -24.41
CA ILE A 377 12.18 2.83 -24.95
C ILE A 377 11.26 2.17 -25.98
N ALA A 378 9.98 2.05 -25.68
CA ALA A 378 9.02 1.29 -26.48
C ALA A 378 7.99 2.15 -27.24
N GLY A 379 8.00 3.46 -27.00
CA GLY A 379 7.03 4.40 -27.56
C GLY A 379 5.83 4.66 -26.63
N LEU A 380 5.20 5.82 -26.83
CA LEU A 380 4.04 6.26 -26.05
C LEU A 380 2.79 5.40 -26.31
N ASP A 381 2.52 5.06 -27.58
CA ASP A 381 1.32 4.32 -27.95
C ASP A 381 1.27 2.90 -27.40
N PRO A 382 2.35 2.08 -27.47
CA PRO A 382 2.36 0.78 -26.82
C PRO A 382 2.12 0.85 -25.32
N MET A 383 2.72 1.83 -24.63
CA MET A 383 2.56 1.97 -23.18
C MET A 383 1.13 2.40 -22.81
N ILE A 384 0.54 3.36 -23.52
CA ILE A 384 -0.86 3.78 -23.35
C ILE A 384 -1.80 2.60 -23.59
N SER A 385 -1.61 1.88 -24.72
CA SER A 385 -2.45 0.75 -25.08
C SER A 385 -2.38 -0.38 -24.06
N ALA A 386 -1.18 -0.69 -23.55
CA ALA A 386 -0.99 -1.69 -22.48
C ALA A 386 -1.77 -1.31 -21.22
N LEU A 387 -1.64 -0.07 -20.75
CA LEU A 387 -2.34 0.41 -19.54
C LEU A 387 -3.86 0.38 -19.72
N VAL A 388 -4.37 0.78 -20.89
CA VAL A 388 -5.80 0.77 -21.20
C VAL A 388 -6.34 -0.67 -21.28
N LYS A 389 -5.59 -1.61 -21.85
CA LYS A 389 -6.00 -3.02 -21.93
C LYS A 389 -6.03 -3.67 -20.54
N LEU A 390 -5.02 -3.42 -19.74
CA LEU A 390 -4.91 -3.97 -18.38
C LEU A 390 -5.98 -3.43 -17.43
N HIS A 391 -6.53 -2.24 -17.72
CA HIS A 391 -7.55 -1.63 -16.88
C HIS A 391 -8.99 -2.13 -17.16
N LYS A 392 -9.21 -2.94 -18.19
CA LYS A 392 -10.55 -3.33 -18.66
C LYS A 392 -11.47 -3.91 -17.57
N ASP A 393 -10.91 -4.55 -16.56
CA ASP A 393 -11.66 -5.29 -15.54
C ASP A 393 -11.62 -4.62 -14.15
N THR A 394 -11.21 -3.36 -14.05
CA THR A 394 -11.14 -2.71 -12.74
C THR A 394 -12.49 -2.14 -12.32
N THR A 395 -12.82 -2.44 -11.09
CA THR A 395 -14.05 -2.02 -10.41
C THR A 395 -14.01 -0.57 -9.92
N THR A 396 -12.89 0.13 -10.07
CA THR A 396 -12.66 1.46 -9.51
C THR A 396 -12.87 2.57 -10.55
N SER A 397 -13.33 3.74 -10.11
CA SER A 397 -13.49 4.92 -10.97
C SER A 397 -12.16 5.29 -11.65
N LEU A 398 -12.21 5.51 -12.97
CA LEU A 398 -11.05 5.90 -13.79
C LEU A 398 -10.46 7.27 -13.43
N SER A 399 -11.26 8.13 -12.85
CA SER A 399 -10.89 9.52 -12.55
C SER A 399 -11.16 9.83 -11.07
N PRO A 400 -10.42 9.18 -10.13
CA PRO A 400 -10.52 9.53 -8.73
C PRO A 400 -10.04 10.97 -8.52
N SER A 401 -10.55 11.63 -7.47
CA SER A 401 -10.02 12.91 -7.04
C SER A 401 -8.50 12.82 -6.82
N LEU A 402 -7.75 13.82 -7.29
CA LEU A 402 -6.29 13.85 -7.07
C LEU A 402 -5.96 13.80 -5.58
N VAL A 403 -6.70 14.57 -4.77
CA VAL A 403 -6.49 14.64 -3.32
C VAL A 403 -6.79 13.28 -2.67
N TYR A 404 -7.95 12.67 -2.97
CA TYR A 404 -8.27 11.32 -2.50
C TYR A 404 -7.19 10.31 -2.88
N SER A 405 -6.74 10.37 -4.12
CA SER A 405 -5.70 9.48 -4.62
C SER A 405 -4.35 9.67 -3.91
N LEU A 406 -4.01 10.88 -3.46
CA LEU A 406 -2.79 11.15 -2.69
C LEU A 406 -2.84 10.55 -1.28
N PHE A 407 -4.00 10.55 -0.64
CA PHE A 407 -4.17 9.97 0.70
C PHE A 407 -4.28 8.45 0.67
N HIS A 408 -5.07 7.87 -0.25
CA HIS A 408 -5.47 6.46 -0.21
C HIS A 408 -4.70 5.55 -1.18
N TYR A 409 -4.09 6.09 -2.26
CA TYR A 409 -3.44 5.26 -3.28
C TYR A 409 -1.93 5.47 -3.33
N LYS A 410 -1.17 4.45 -2.96
CA LYS A 410 0.29 4.42 -3.11
C LYS A 410 0.75 4.50 -4.57
N ARG A 411 -0.09 4.10 -5.52
CA ARG A 411 0.19 4.14 -6.96
C ARG A 411 -0.83 5.04 -7.66
N PRO A 412 -0.43 5.83 -8.68
CA PRO A 412 -1.39 6.60 -9.44
C PRO A 412 -2.35 5.65 -10.17
N HIS A 413 -3.62 6.03 -10.18
CA HIS A 413 -4.65 5.26 -10.86
C HIS A 413 -4.32 5.14 -12.37
N PRO A 414 -4.62 4.01 -13.04
CA PRO A 414 -4.35 3.83 -14.47
C PRO A 414 -4.86 4.96 -15.36
N GLY A 415 -6.05 5.50 -15.08
CA GLY A 415 -6.58 6.66 -15.79
C GLY A 415 -5.69 7.90 -15.70
N MET A 416 -5.09 8.16 -14.53
CA MET A 416 -4.14 9.28 -14.33
C MET A 416 -2.84 9.05 -15.09
N ARG A 417 -2.34 7.80 -15.13
CA ARG A 417 -1.14 7.42 -15.88
C ARG A 417 -1.36 7.61 -17.38
N VAL A 418 -2.49 7.12 -17.90
CA VAL A 418 -2.87 7.28 -19.32
C VAL A 418 -3.02 8.78 -19.67
N ALA A 419 -3.70 9.57 -18.85
CA ALA A 419 -3.85 11.01 -19.09
C ALA A 419 -2.49 11.75 -19.12
N ASN A 420 -1.55 11.35 -18.23
CA ASN A 420 -0.20 11.91 -18.23
C ASN A 420 0.57 11.54 -19.51
N LEU A 421 0.52 10.28 -19.95
CA LEU A 421 1.18 9.83 -21.17
C LEU A 421 0.56 10.48 -22.44
N GLN A 422 -0.76 10.67 -22.48
CA GLN A 422 -1.44 11.39 -23.55
C GLN A 422 -1.05 12.87 -23.60
N ARG A 423 -0.89 13.49 -22.43
CA ARG A 423 -0.35 14.86 -22.35
C ARG A 423 1.07 14.93 -22.93
N LEU A 424 1.93 13.98 -22.56
CA LEU A 424 3.28 13.86 -23.11
C LEU A 424 3.25 13.64 -24.62
N LYS A 425 2.34 12.80 -25.14
CA LYS A 425 2.16 12.56 -26.58
C LYS A 425 1.81 13.83 -27.33
N ARG A 426 0.90 14.66 -26.77
CA ARG A 426 0.57 15.96 -27.37
C ARG A 426 1.76 16.94 -27.38
N LEU A 427 2.59 16.93 -26.35
CA LEU A 427 3.80 17.77 -26.24
C LEU A 427 4.96 17.27 -27.09
N SER A 428 4.97 16.00 -27.47
CA SER A 428 5.99 15.37 -28.34
C SER A 428 5.57 15.24 -29.81
N ALA A 429 4.39 15.78 -30.18
CA ALA A 429 3.97 15.87 -31.58
C ALA A 429 4.96 16.75 -32.40
N PRO A 430 5.03 16.59 -33.73
CA PRO A 430 5.90 17.38 -34.58
C PRO A 430 5.81 18.87 -34.29
N GLY A 431 6.96 19.53 -34.02
CA GLY A 431 7.03 20.90 -33.55
C GLY A 431 6.74 21.12 -32.06
N GLY A 432 6.49 20.08 -31.29
CA GLY A 432 6.27 20.14 -29.86
C GLY A 432 7.55 20.25 -29.05
N ARG A 433 7.44 20.82 -27.83
CA ARG A 433 8.60 21.04 -26.93
C ARG A 433 9.40 19.79 -26.57
N LEU A 434 8.82 18.60 -26.67
CA LEU A 434 9.39 17.34 -26.20
C LEU A 434 9.60 16.32 -27.36
N GLU A 435 9.53 16.76 -28.62
CA GLU A 435 9.70 15.88 -29.79
C GLU A 435 11.00 15.04 -29.72
N HIS A 436 12.11 15.67 -29.28
CA HIS A 436 13.44 15.05 -29.22
C HIS A 436 13.57 13.94 -28.16
N LEU A 437 12.61 13.84 -27.24
CA LEU A 437 12.71 12.88 -26.11
C LEU A 437 12.12 11.48 -26.42
N PHE A 438 11.41 11.35 -27.55
CA PHE A 438 10.71 10.11 -27.89
C PHE A 438 11.16 9.61 -29.26
N PRO A 439 11.32 8.29 -29.46
CA PRO A 439 11.65 7.75 -30.75
C PRO A 439 10.55 8.10 -31.77
N LYS A 440 10.96 8.52 -32.97
CA LYS A 440 10.01 8.69 -34.07
C LYS A 440 9.30 7.36 -34.33
N PRO A 441 7.99 7.39 -34.64
CA PRO A 441 7.31 6.18 -35.10
C PRO A 441 8.12 5.59 -36.25
N ALA A 442 8.40 4.27 -36.20
CA ALA A 442 9.00 3.60 -37.33
C ALA A 442 8.13 3.86 -38.58
N GLU A 443 8.70 4.42 -39.62
CA GLU A 443 8.00 4.58 -40.89
C GLU A 443 7.45 3.20 -41.30
N PRO A 444 6.19 3.12 -41.74
CA PRO A 444 5.67 1.87 -42.28
C PRO A 444 6.61 1.42 -43.42
N ARG A 445 7.23 0.25 -43.27
CA ARG A 445 7.99 -0.33 -44.35
C ARG A 445 7.07 -0.35 -45.58
N ALA A 446 7.50 0.31 -46.66
CA ALA A 446 6.82 0.23 -47.92
C ALA A 446 6.62 -1.28 -48.22
N PRO A 447 5.47 -1.69 -48.79
CA PRO A 447 5.29 -3.06 -49.22
C PRO A 447 6.43 -3.36 -50.18
N GLU A 448 7.20 -4.41 -49.88
CA GLU A 448 8.17 -4.98 -50.84
C GLU A 448 7.36 -5.30 -52.08
N ALA A 449 7.63 -4.57 -53.17
CA ALA A 449 7.06 -4.88 -54.49
C ALA A 449 7.63 -6.23 -54.90
N ASP A 450 6.74 -7.25 -55.01
CA ASP A 450 7.01 -8.52 -55.63
C ASP A 450 7.25 -8.36 -57.17
#